data_d5f98397111ca85b3a64aa8469a291aa
#
_entry.id   d5f98397111ca85b3a64aa8469a291aa
#
_cell.length_a   1.000
_cell.length_b   1.000
_cell.length_c   1.000
_cell.angle_alpha   90.00
_cell.angle_beta   90.00
_cell.angle_gamma   90.00
#
_symmetry.space_group_name_H-M   'P 1'
#
loop_
_entity.id
_entity.type
_entity.pdbx_description
1 polymer ?
#
loop_
_entity_poly.entity_id
_entity_poly.type
_entity_poly.pdbx_seq_one_letter_code
_entity_poly.pdbx_strand_id
1 'polypeptide(L)'
;IYLKRMKESEEAKNAKRTGKAGSTGSSNEAGDETFLSGSGKKGRKQTGKAGKRSSSSTGKKSTDSLTSAGYELFERLKALRMIIAREEGMPPYIVFSDKTLIDMCEKLPLNAEAMLEVSGVGQNKLMKYGQRFVNEIDTFVKEHKGMAATIN
;
A
#
# COMPACT_ATOMS: atom_id res chain seq x y z
N ILE A 1 7.83 4.36 -38.36
CA ILE A 1 8.85 3.30 -38.44
C ILE A 1 9.33 2.85 -37.07
N TYR A 2 9.10 3.63 -36.04
CA TYR A 2 9.49 3.26 -34.67
C TYR A 2 8.56 2.26 -33.98
N LEU A 3 7.33 2.12 -34.45
CA LEU A 3 6.32 1.26 -33.84
C LEU A 3 6.40 -0.22 -34.27
N LYS A 4 7.17 -0.52 -35.30
CA LYS A 4 7.29 -1.89 -35.80
C LYS A 4 8.36 -2.74 -35.12
N ARG A 5 9.26 -2.12 -34.36
CA ARG A 5 10.34 -2.84 -33.68
C ARG A 5 10.01 -3.28 -32.26
N MET A 6 8.95 -2.75 -31.66
CA MET A 6 8.57 -3.14 -30.31
C MET A 6 7.64 -4.35 -30.24
N LYS A 7 7.04 -4.76 -31.34
CA LYS A 7 6.15 -5.94 -31.35
C LYS A 7 6.87 -7.28 -31.49
N GLU A 8 8.10 -7.29 -31.93
CA GLU A 8 8.84 -8.55 -32.14
C GLU A 8 9.59 -9.04 -30.91
N SER A 9 9.77 -8.22 -29.89
CA SER A 9 10.50 -8.60 -28.69
C SER A 9 9.66 -9.22 -27.58
N GLU A 10 8.33 -9.13 -27.65
CA GLU A 10 7.45 -9.70 -26.62
C GLU A 10 6.99 -11.12 -26.91
N GLU A 11 7.03 -11.58 -28.15
CA GLU A 11 6.61 -12.93 -28.49
C GLU A 11 7.63 -14.03 -28.20
N ALA A 12 8.88 -13.68 -27.99
CA ALA A 12 9.93 -14.65 -27.76
C ALA A 12 10.07 -15.13 -26.30
N LYS A 13 9.36 -14.53 -25.37
CA LYS A 13 9.50 -14.86 -23.93
C LYS A 13 8.44 -15.77 -23.36
N ASN A 14 7.47 -16.20 -24.15
CA ASN A 14 6.38 -17.02 -23.61
C ASN A 14 6.34 -18.46 -24.13
N ALA A 15 7.43 -18.95 -24.66
CA ALA A 15 7.54 -20.35 -25.04
C ALA A 15 8.50 -21.08 -24.10
N LYS A 16 7.93 -21.88 -23.23
CA LYS A 16 8.47 -22.94 -22.41
C LYS A 16 8.43 -22.71 -20.91
N ARG A 17 7.32 -23.09 -20.36
CA ARG A 17 7.29 -23.82 -19.11
C ARG A 17 6.17 -24.84 -19.15
N THR A 18 6.42 -25.92 -19.83
CA THR A 18 5.78 -27.20 -19.53
C THR A 18 6.80 -27.99 -18.74
N GLY A 19 6.80 -27.82 -17.46
CA GLY A 19 7.63 -28.54 -16.52
C GLY A 19 6.75 -29.39 -15.63
N LYS A 20 6.52 -30.57 -16.10
CA LYS A 20 6.40 -31.81 -15.39
C LYS A 20 5.93 -31.75 -13.94
N ALA A 21 4.68 -32.06 -13.75
CA ALA A 21 4.13 -32.50 -12.48
C ALA A 21 4.77 -33.83 -12.07
N GLY A 22 5.55 -33.81 -11.05
CA GLY A 22 5.98 -35.00 -10.34
C GLY A 22 4.98 -35.25 -9.23
N SER A 23 4.10 -36.16 -9.48
CA SER A 23 3.27 -36.80 -8.47
C SER A 23 4.18 -37.64 -7.58
N THR A 24 4.22 -37.33 -6.32
CA THR A 24 4.48 -38.34 -5.32
C THR A 24 3.48 -38.17 -4.21
N GLY A 25 2.56 -39.08 -4.21
CA GLY A 25 1.66 -39.28 -3.10
C GLY A 25 2.44 -39.64 -1.86
N SER A 26 2.21 -38.95 -0.82
CA SER A 26 2.49 -39.42 0.52
C SER A 26 1.16 -39.45 1.27
N SER A 27 0.64 -40.63 1.32
CA SER A 27 -0.38 -40.98 2.25
C SER A 27 0.24 -40.93 3.66
N ASN A 28 -0.14 -39.97 4.43
CA ASN A 28 0.05 -40.05 5.85
C ASN A 28 -1.31 -40.28 6.49
N GLU A 29 -1.47 -41.51 6.86
CA GLU A 29 -2.53 -41.89 7.73
C GLU A 29 -2.38 -41.19 9.08
N ALA A 30 -3.43 -40.55 9.46
CA ALA A 30 -3.58 -39.96 10.74
C ALA A 30 -3.59 -41.02 11.81
N GLY A 31 -2.61 -40.97 12.63
CA GLY A 31 -2.62 -41.68 13.90
C GLY A 31 -3.66 -41.09 14.84
N ASP A 32 -4.44 -41.96 15.27
CA ASP A 32 -5.46 -41.95 16.28
C ASP A 32 -5.21 -40.97 17.42
N GLU A 33 -6.21 -40.15 17.62
CA GLU A 33 -6.33 -39.34 18.77
C GLU A 33 -7.00 -40.07 19.88
N THR A 34 -6.46 -40.10 21.02
CA THR A 34 -7.20 -40.42 22.23
C THR A 34 -7.48 -39.14 22.99
N PHE A 35 -8.69 -38.73 22.81
CA PHE A 35 -9.29 -37.74 23.64
C PHE A 35 -9.57 -38.33 25.03
N LEU A 36 -8.98 -37.82 26.05
CA LEU A 36 -9.37 -38.05 27.41
C LEU A 36 -9.82 -36.78 28.07
N SER A 37 -11.10 -36.73 28.28
CA SER A 37 -11.79 -35.75 29.07
C SER A 37 -11.22 -35.72 30.50
N GLY A 38 -10.72 -34.58 30.86
CA GLY A 38 -10.40 -34.23 32.22
C GLY A 38 -11.21 -33.03 32.64
N SER A 39 -12.30 -33.29 33.30
CA SER A 39 -13.08 -32.27 33.97
C SER A 39 -12.27 -31.71 35.12
N GLY A 40 -11.95 -30.45 35.08
CA GLY A 40 -11.32 -29.70 36.13
C GLY A 40 -11.95 -28.34 36.27
N LYS A 41 -13.05 -28.31 36.98
CA LYS A 41 -13.60 -27.09 37.57
C LYS A 41 -12.58 -26.49 38.55
N LYS A 42 -12.38 -25.21 38.45
CA LYS A 42 -12.27 -24.21 39.53
C LYS A 42 -11.17 -23.21 39.26
N GLY A 43 -11.52 -21.97 39.39
CA GLY A 43 -10.53 -20.92 39.54
C GLY A 43 -10.86 -19.59 38.93
N ARG A 44 -12.03 -19.12 39.28
CA ARG A 44 -12.39 -17.73 39.19
C ARG A 44 -11.39 -16.88 39.97
N LYS A 45 -10.64 -16.04 39.29
CA LYS A 45 -10.15 -14.80 39.90
C LYS A 45 -10.02 -13.72 38.84
N GLN A 46 -11.07 -12.95 38.75
CA GLN A 46 -11.00 -11.63 38.17
C GLN A 46 -10.13 -10.77 39.06
N THR A 47 -9.01 -10.35 38.57
CA THR A 47 -8.40 -9.13 39.05
C THR A 47 -8.32 -8.23 37.83
N GLY A 48 -9.30 -7.38 37.73
CA GLY A 48 -9.26 -6.26 36.83
C GLY A 48 -8.08 -5.38 37.19
N LYS A 49 -7.03 -5.47 36.40
CA LYS A 49 -6.05 -4.43 36.36
C LYS A 49 -6.32 -3.68 35.07
N ALA A 50 -7.05 -2.58 35.24
CA ALA A 50 -7.17 -1.58 34.18
C ALA A 50 -5.75 -1.13 33.84
N GLY A 51 -5.18 -1.78 32.83
CA GLY A 51 -4.02 -1.28 32.15
C GLY A 51 -4.41 0.00 31.46
N LYS A 52 -4.06 1.09 32.10
CA LYS A 52 -4.06 2.40 31.49
C LYS A 52 -3.26 2.27 30.19
N ARG A 53 -3.95 2.04 29.09
CA ARG A 53 -3.37 2.20 27.78
C ARG A 53 -3.03 3.66 27.68
N SER A 54 -1.78 3.98 27.90
CA SER A 54 -1.26 5.24 27.43
C SER A 54 -1.47 5.27 25.93
N SER A 55 -2.52 5.90 25.52
CA SER A 55 -2.65 6.32 24.15
C SER A 55 -1.50 7.28 23.94
N SER A 56 -0.39 6.77 23.44
CA SER A 56 0.53 7.63 22.73
C SER A 56 -0.30 8.25 21.62
N SER A 57 -0.68 9.49 21.82
CA SER A 57 -1.25 10.31 20.78
C SER A 57 -0.14 10.55 19.77
N THR A 58 0.16 9.55 18.97
CA THR A 58 0.75 9.78 17.67
C THR A 58 -0.26 10.67 16.96
N GLY A 59 0.07 11.94 16.88
CA GLY A 59 -0.79 12.95 16.30
C GLY A 59 -1.44 12.39 15.03
N LYS A 60 -2.73 12.19 15.08
CA LYS A 60 -3.49 11.88 13.89
C LYS A 60 -3.31 13.09 12.97
N LYS A 61 -2.43 12.96 11.98
CA LYS A 61 -2.42 13.90 10.88
C LYS A 61 -3.80 13.81 10.27
N SER A 62 -4.57 14.83 10.46
CA SER A 62 -5.91 14.96 9.90
C SER A 62 -5.85 15.85 8.66
N THR A 63 -6.79 15.67 7.77
CA THR A 63 -6.91 16.50 6.57
C THR A 63 -7.13 17.98 6.90
N ASP A 64 -7.47 18.28 8.15
CA ASP A 64 -7.67 19.66 8.63
C ASP A 64 -6.39 20.52 8.59
N SER A 65 -5.22 19.88 8.57
CA SER A 65 -3.95 20.59 8.46
C SER A 65 -3.58 20.95 7.01
N LEU A 66 -4.31 20.44 6.05
CA LEU A 66 -4.02 20.65 4.64
C LEU A 66 -4.65 21.99 4.16
N THR A 67 -3.88 22.67 3.29
CA THR A 67 -4.43 23.80 2.54
C THR A 67 -5.48 23.33 1.54
N SER A 68 -6.25 24.25 0.96
CA SER A 68 -7.24 23.93 -0.08
C SER A 68 -6.60 23.15 -1.24
N ALA A 69 -5.44 23.60 -1.71
CA ALA A 69 -4.70 22.89 -2.74
C ALA A 69 -4.19 21.51 -2.27
N GLY A 70 -3.73 21.42 -1.03
CA GLY A 70 -3.31 20.14 -0.44
C GLY A 70 -4.45 19.14 -0.32
N TYR A 71 -5.64 19.60 -0.01
CA TYR A 71 -6.83 18.75 0.02
C TYR A 71 -7.21 18.23 -1.38
N GLU A 72 -7.15 19.09 -2.39
CA GLU A 72 -7.38 18.68 -3.78
C GLU A 72 -6.40 17.59 -4.22
N LEU A 73 -5.12 17.78 -3.91
CA LEU A 73 -4.11 16.75 -4.17
C LEU A 73 -4.40 15.45 -3.40
N PHE A 74 -4.82 15.56 -2.14
CA PHE A 74 -5.20 14.39 -1.34
C PHE A 74 -6.31 13.57 -2.01
N GLU A 75 -7.34 14.21 -2.53
CA GLU A 75 -8.43 13.53 -3.25
C GLU A 75 -7.93 12.86 -4.54
N ARG A 76 -7.03 13.50 -5.29
CA ARG A 76 -6.40 12.91 -6.48
C ARG A 76 -5.56 11.66 -6.13
N LEU A 77 -4.75 11.75 -5.09
CA LEU A 77 -3.94 10.62 -4.62
C LEU A 77 -4.81 9.48 -4.10
N LYS A 78 -5.90 9.80 -3.44
CA LYS A 78 -6.89 8.83 -2.98
C LYS A 78 -7.56 8.09 -4.14
N ALA A 79 -7.93 8.80 -5.20
CA ALA A 79 -8.47 8.21 -6.41
C ALA A 79 -7.44 7.28 -7.10
N LEU A 80 -6.20 7.72 -7.22
CA LEU A 80 -5.11 6.91 -7.77
C LEU A 80 -4.88 5.63 -6.94
N ARG A 81 -4.89 5.76 -5.61
CA ARG A 81 -4.80 4.63 -4.70
C ARG A 81 -5.90 3.60 -4.94
N MET A 82 -7.12 4.06 -5.16
CA MET A 82 -8.26 3.18 -5.47
C MET A 82 -8.07 2.42 -6.77
N ILE A 83 -7.55 3.07 -7.79
CA ILE A 83 -7.26 2.44 -9.09
C ILE A 83 -6.23 1.33 -8.91
N ILE A 84 -5.12 1.63 -8.26
CA ILE A 84 -4.04 0.65 -7.99
C ILE A 84 -4.56 -0.51 -7.15
N ALA A 85 -5.33 -0.23 -6.12
CA ALA A 85 -5.91 -1.25 -5.26
C ALA A 85 -6.83 -2.22 -6.03
N ARG A 86 -7.59 -1.72 -6.98
CA ARG A 86 -8.42 -2.55 -7.86
C ARG A 86 -7.59 -3.38 -8.83
N GLU A 87 -6.55 -2.81 -9.40
CA GLU A 87 -5.63 -3.52 -10.29
C GLU A 87 -4.94 -4.68 -9.59
N GLU A 88 -4.52 -4.47 -8.35
CA GLU A 88 -3.82 -5.45 -7.52
C GLU A 88 -4.76 -6.38 -6.74
N GLY A 89 -6.05 -6.13 -6.74
CA GLY A 89 -7.03 -6.92 -6.00
C GLY A 89 -6.87 -6.86 -4.49
N MET A 90 -6.48 -5.72 -3.96
CA MET A 90 -6.23 -5.52 -2.54
C MET A 90 -6.99 -4.30 -1.99
N PRO A 91 -7.18 -4.22 -0.66
CA PRO A 91 -7.75 -3.03 -0.05
C PRO A 91 -6.86 -1.79 -0.23
N PRO A 92 -7.45 -0.60 -0.41
CA PRO A 92 -6.69 0.64 -0.66
C PRO A 92 -5.66 0.98 0.40
N TYR A 93 -5.95 0.72 1.67
CA TYR A 93 -5.04 1.03 2.77
C TYR A 93 -3.75 0.21 2.74
N ILE A 94 -3.73 -0.92 2.04
CA ILE A 94 -2.51 -1.74 1.85
C ILE A 94 -1.56 -1.06 0.87
N VAL A 95 -2.07 -0.37 -0.14
CA VAL A 95 -1.24 0.45 -1.04
C VAL A 95 -0.55 1.55 -0.23
N PHE A 96 -1.31 2.47 0.30
CA PHE A 96 -0.86 3.52 1.21
C PHE A 96 -1.99 3.89 2.18
N SER A 97 -1.64 4.23 3.41
CA SER A 97 -2.60 4.74 4.39
C SER A 97 -2.97 6.20 4.11
N ASP A 98 -4.08 6.65 4.65
CA ASP A 98 -4.48 8.07 4.56
C ASP A 98 -3.40 9.00 5.14
N LYS A 99 -2.78 8.60 6.25
CA LYS A 99 -1.67 9.33 6.85
C LYS A 99 -0.49 9.51 5.88
N THR A 100 -0.18 8.48 5.11
CA THR A 100 0.86 8.52 4.08
C THR A 100 0.50 9.52 2.98
N LEU A 101 -0.75 9.50 2.52
CA LEU A 101 -1.23 10.44 1.50
C LEU A 101 -1.20 11.90 1.99
N ILE A 102 -1.55 12.14 3.24
CA ILE A 102 -1.47 13.47 3.85
C ILE A 102 -0.01 13.95 3.89
N ASP A 103 0.90 13.08 4.30
CA ASP A 103 2.33 13.39 4.33
C ASP A 103 2.88 13.70 2.92
N MET A 104 2.42 12.98 1.90
CA MET A 104 2.73 13.29 0.50
C MET A 104 2.24 14.68 0.08
N CYS A 105 1.05 15.08 0.53
CA CYS A 105 0.49 16.40 0.25
C CYS A 105 1.27 17.52 0.93
N GLU A 106 1.80 17.27 2.12
CA GLU A 106 2.61 18.23 2.86
C GLU A 106 4.02 18.38 2.27
N LYS A 107 4.66 17.26 1.92
CA LYS A 107 6.06 17.22 1.46
C LYS A 107 6.22 17.43 -0.04
N LEU A 108 5.22 17.12 -0.82
CA LEU A 108 5.23 17.19 -2.30
C LEU A 108 6.46 16.51 -2.93
N PRO A 109 6.62 15.20 -2.76
CA PRO A 109 7.77 14.49 -3.31
C PRO A 109 7.71 14.48 -4.84
N LEU A 110 8.74 15.00 -5.49
CA LEU A 110 8.85 15.08 -6.95
C LEU A 110 9.81 14.05 -7.54
N ASN A 111 10.47 13.29 -6.69
CA ASN A 111 11.39 12.24 -7.10
C ASN A 111 11.33 11.04 -6.14
N ALA A 112 12.00 9.96 -6.52
CA ALA A 112 12.01 8.74 -5.75
C ALA A 112 12.64 8.91 -4.35
N GLU A 113 13.68 9.71 -4.25
CA GLU A 113 14.37 9.98 -2.98
C GLU A 113 13.47 10.71 -1.99
N ALA A 114 12.85 11.79 -2.44
CA ALA A 114 11.89 12.55 -1.65
C ALA A 114 10.67 11.68 -1.26
N MET A 115 10.28 10.75 -2.12
CA MET A 115 9.19 9.81 -1.83
C MET A 115 9.54 8.85 -0.69
N LEU A 116 10.80 8.46 -0.53
CA LEU A 116 11.25 7.64 0.58
C LEU A 116 11.20 8.36 1.93
N GLU A 117 11.27 9.69 1.93
CA GLU A 117 11.13 10.50 3.14
C GLU A 117 9.69 10.60 3.64
N VAL A 118 8.74 10.23 2.81
CA VAL A 118 7.33 10.20 3.19
C VAL A 118 7.08 9.06 4.16
N SER A 119 6.35 9.35 5.24
CA SER A 119 6.00 8.36 6.25
C SER A 119 5.17 7.22 5.66
N GLY A 120 5.61 5.99 5.87
CA GLY A 120 4.92 4.81 5.38
C GLY A 120 5.27 4.37 3.96
N VAL A 121 6.23 5.04 3.32
CA VAL A 121 6.75 4.65 2.01
C VAL A 121 8.06 3.89 2.20
N GLY A 122 8.04 2.59 1.96
CA GLY A 122 9.23 1.75 1.91
C GLY A 122 9.69 1.52 0.48
N GLN A 123 10.90 1.00 0.31
CA GLN A 123 11.46 0.72 -1.02
C GLN A 123 10.57 -0.17 -1.87
N ASN A 124 9.98 -1.20 -1.28
CA ASN A 124 9.09 -2.11 -2.00
C ASN A 124 7.86 -1.40 -2.56
N LYS A 125 7.23 -0.54 -1.77
CA LYS A 125 6.08 0.25 -2.21
C LYS A 125 6.48 1.33 -3.20
N LEU A 126 7.66 1.93 -3.01
CA LEU A 126 8.21 2.89 -3.96
C LEU A 126 8.41 2.25 -5.34
N MET A 127 8.98 1.06 -5.40
CA MET A 127 9.21 0.35 -6.66
C MET A 127 7.91 -0.05 -7.35
N LYS A 128 6.89 -0.44 -6.58
CA LYS A 128 5.61 -0.87 -7.14
C LYS A 128 4.70 0.29 -7.54
N TYR A 129 4.57 1.27 -6.69
CA TYR A 129 3.54 2.31 -6.80
C TYR A 129 4.11 3.73 -6.84
N GLY A 130 5.30 3.93 -6.31
CA GLY A 130 5.87 5.25 -6.08
C GLY A 130 5.92 6.13 -7.31
N GLN A 131 6.28 5.59 -8.46
CA GLN A 131 6.37 6.34 -9.71
C GLN A 131 5.03 6.95 -10.14
N ARG A 132 3.94 6.21 -9.95
CA ARG A 132 2.59 6.70 -10.27
C ARG A 132 2.20 7.88 -9.38
N PHE A 133 2.50 7.79 -8.09
CA PHE A 133 2.24 8.88 -7.15
C PHE A 133 3.11 10.09 -7.39
N VAL A 134 4.39 9.89 -7.67
CA VAL A 134 5.31 10.98 -8.04
C VAL A 134 4.83 11.72 -9.29
N ASN A 135 4.42 10.99 -10.31
CA ASN A 135 3.91 11.57 -11.55
C ASN A 135 2.64 12.40 -11.32
N GLU A 136 1.73 11.90 -10.49
CA GLU A 136 0.50 12.63 -10.15
C GLU A 136 0.80 13.92 -9.37
N ILE A 137 1.70 13.85 -8.41
CA ILE A 137 2.15 15.02 -7.64
C ILE A 137 2.86 16.04 -8.55
N ASP A 138 3.73 15.59 -9.43
CA ASP A 138 4.43 16.45 -10.38
C ASP A 138 3.46 17.17 -11.32
N THR A 139 2.47 16.43 -11.84
CA THR A 139 1.41 17.00 -12.67
C THR A 139 0.63 18.07 -11.91
N PHE A 140 0.22 17.77 -10.69
CA PHE A 140 -0.50 18.70 -9.83
C PHE A 140 0.30 19.99 -9.56
N VAL A 141 1.57 19.85 -9.22
CA VAL A 141 2.46 20.99 -8.96
C VAL A 141 2.62 21.84 -10.21
N LYS A 142 2.77 21.24 -11.38
CA LYS A 142 2.86 21.96 -12.66
C LYS A 142 1.59 22.73 -13.00
N GLU A 143 0.42 22.12 -12.79
CA GLU A 143 -0.89 22.76 -12.99
C GLU A 143 -1.05 23.97 -12.08
N HIS A 144 -0.70 23.85 -10.81
CA HIS A 144 -0.81 24.94 -9.84
C HIS A 144 0.23 26.04 -10.05
N LYS A 145 1.41 25.72 -10.49
CA LYS A 145 2.41 26.72 -10.89
C LYS A 145 1.98 27.50 -12.14
N GLY A 146 1.36 26.81 -13.08
CA GLY A 146 0.79 27.46 -14.28
C GLY A 146 -0.30 28.46 -13.93
N MET A 147 -1.16 28.11 -12.97
CA MET A 147 -2.20 29.01 -12.47
C MET A 147 -1.64 30.23 -11.73
N ALA A 148 -0.64 30.05 -10.91
CA ALA A 148 0.03 31.14 -10.20
C ALA A 148 0.74 32.12 -11.15
N ALA A 149 1.23 31.64 -12.29
CA ALA A 149 1.87 32.47 -13.31
C ALA A 149 0.86 33.29 -14.15
N THR A 150 -0.41 32.89 -14.14
CA THR A 150 -1.46 33.54 -14.95
C THR A 150 -2.15 34.70 -14.20
N ILE A 151 -1.90 34.84 -12.91
CA ILE A 151 -2.54 35.86 -12.06
C ILE A 151 -1.70 37.16 -11.98
N ASN A 152 -0.64 37.26 -12.69
CA ASN A 152 0.19 38.46 -12.69
C ASN A 152 -0.16 39.34 -13.89
#